data_80ed9575624aea3072570cd804c05a2c
#
_entry.id   80ed9575624aea3072570cd804c05a2c
#
_cell.length_a   1.000
_cell.length_b   1.000
_cell.length_c   1.000
_cell.angle_alpha   90.00
_cell.angle_beta   90.00
_cell.angle_gamma   90.00
#
_symmetry.space_group_name_H-M   'P 1'
#
loop_
_entity.id
_entity.type
_entity.pdbx_description
1 polymer ?
#
loop_
_entity_poly.entity_id
_entity_poly.type
_entity_poly.pdbx_seq_one_letter_code
_entity_poly.pdbx_strand_id
1 'polypeptide(L)'
;MKLLLTSDELIEHMKSRGITFEIISEEAAKKFLLENNYYMKLASYRANYPKYSTGAKNGQYINLEFAYLVELSTIDMYLRYLIIHMCLDIEHALKVSLIAHVEKNPAEDGYELIRKFIGYTNSKGHLQNEYILRKIRGHQSSDYCRALIEKYYPYFPVWVFVELISFGDLTYLIAFYDELYSDQIVNNKFMNIVRDIRNAAAHSNCLINKLFEPLSSGQQIDSTISNYIKNITAIPDGTRAKNFNYRVVYNFIVLIYIYESVVPDGKLKLKRHREIKELFNKRMTEHADYFKTNTKIKGVYSFVKKVIDTLPT
;
A
#
# COMPACT_ATOMS: atom_id res chain seq x y z
N MET A 1 -14.50 -15.47 25.43
CA MET A 1 -15.00 -15.19 24.08
C MET A 1 -15.68 -13.82 24.10
N LYS A 2 -15.42 -12.91 23.12
CA LYS A 2 -16.13 -11.62 23.04
C LYS A 2 -17.43 -11.82 22.28
N LEU A 3 -18.54 -11.41 22.84
CA LEU A 3 -19.85 -11.46 22.17
C LEU A 3 -19.96 -10.35 21.12
N LEU A 4 -20.81 -10.54 20.14
CA LEU A 4 -21.22 -9.51 19.19
C LEU A 4 -22.08 -8.48 19.97
N LEU A 5 -21.69 -7.21 19.87
CA LEU A 5 -22.44 -6.11 20.47
C LEU A 5 -23.43 -5.55 19.45
N THR A 6 -24.61 -5.14 19.92
CA THR A 6 -25.58 -4.37 19.15
C THR A 6 -25.04 -2.96 18.86
N SER A 7 -25.68 -2.24 17.93
CA SER A 7 -25.27 -0.84 17.64
C SER A 7 -25.40 0.06 18.87
N ASP A 8 -26.42 -0.13 19.70
CA ASP A 8 -26.59 0.63 20.95
C ASP A 8 -25.47 0.34 21.95
N GLU A 9 -25.15 -0.94 22.16
CA GLU A 9 -24.04 -1.34 23.04
C GLU A 9 -22.69 -0.84 22.52
N LEU A 10 -22.50 -0.74 21.20
CA LEU A 10 -21.30 -0.17 20.59
C LEU A 10 -21.17 1.33 20.85
N ILE A 11 -22.29 2.10 20.79
CA ILE A 11 -22.28 3.52 21.14
C ILE A 11 -21.91 3.70 22.62
N GLU A 12 -22.57 2.98 23.53
CA GLU A 12 -22.24 3.06 24.95
C GLU A 12 -20.80 2.64 25.26
N HIS A 13 -20.31 1.60 24.57
CA HIS A 13 -18.91 1.21 24.67
C HIS A 13 -17.96 2.33 24.21
N MET A 14 -18.27 3.03 23.10
CA MET A 14 -17.43 4.14 22.63
C MET A 14 -17.47 5.33 23.59
N LYS A 15 -18.65 5.67 24.15
CA LYS A 15 -18.81 6.72 25.17
C LYS A 15 -18.00 6.39 26.44
N SER A 16 -18.05 5.15 26.91
CA SER A 16 -17.24 4.71 28.07
C SER A 16 -15.73 4.84 27.83
N ARG A 17 -15.30 4.84 26.57
CA ARG A 17 -13.91 5.07 26.17
C ARG A 17 -13.58 6.55 25.92
N GLY A 18 -14.51 7.48 26.18
CA GLY A 18 -14.30 8.91 26.00
C GLY A 18 -14.41 9.40 24.57
N ILE A 19 -15.10 8.66 23.71
CA ILE A 19 -15.43 9.12 22.35
C ILE A 19 -16.72 9.93 22.43
N THR A 20 -16.71 11.13 21.85
CA THR A 20 -17.86 12.03 21.82
C THR A 20 -18.64 11.91 20.49
N PHE A 21 -19.88 12.42 20.49
CA PHE A 21 -20.82 12.38 19.38
C PHE A 21 -21.46 13.77 19.19
N GLU A 22 -20.63 14.81 19.18
CA GLU A 22 -21.09 16.20 19.08
C GLU A 22 -21.27 16.66 17.62
N ILE A 23 -20.45 16.12 16.69
CA ILE A 23 -20.50 16.43 15.26
C ILE A 23 -21.41 15.44 14.53
N ILE A 24 -21.25 14.15 14.82
CA ILE A 24 -22.14 13.09 14.30
C ILE A 24 -22.94 12.57 15.49
N SER A 25 -24.27 12.74 15.46
CA SER A 25 -25.14 12.27 16.54
C SER A 25 -25.06 10.76 16.72
N GLU A 26 -25.42 10.26 17.92
CA GLU A 26 -25.43 8.83 18.23
C GLU A 26 -26.30 8.03 17.24
N GLU A 27 -27.46 8.57 16.86
CA GLU A 27 -28.35 7.92 15.87
C GLU A 27 -27.71 7.85 14.47
N ALA A 28 -27.07 8.92 14.02
CA ALA A 28 -26.34 8.93 12.76
C ALA A 28 -25.13 7.98 12.80
N ALA A 29 -24.45 7.88 13.93
CA ALA A 29 -23.34 6.96 14.13
C ALA A 29 -23.78 5.49 14.11
N LYS A 30 -24.93 5.14 14.72
CA LYS A 30 -25.53 3.81 14.63
C LYS A 30 -25.82 3.44 13.18
N LYS A 31 -26.50 4.34 12.44
CA LYS A 31 -26.78 4.14 11.01
C LYS A 31 -25.50 3.95 10.20
N PHE A 32 -24.47 4.77 10.44
CA PHE A 32 -23.18 4.64 9.77
C PHE A 32 -22.52 3.27 10.01
N LEU A 33 -22.57 2.76 11.26
CA LEU A 33 -22.00 1.46 11.61
C LEU A 33 -22.76 0.28 11.02
N LEU A 34 -24.01 0.44 10.67
CA LEU A 34 -24.84 -0.60 10.06
C LEU A 34 -24.74 -0.61 8.52
N GLU A 35 -24.58 0.57 7.91
CA GLU A 35 -24.74 0.71 6.45
C GLU A 35 -23.41 0.99 5.72
N ASN A 36 -22.45 1.69 6.38
CA ASN A 36 -21.28 2.21 5.70
C ASN A 36 -19.96 1.56 6.14
N ASN A 37 -19.82 1.24 7.44
CA ASN A 37 -18.58 0.67 7.95
C ASN A 37 -18.83 -0.09 9.25
N TYR A 38 -18.16 -1.20 9.48
CA TYR A 38 -18.31 -1.97 10.70
C TYR A 38 -17.37 -1.46 11.81
N TYR A 39 -17.82 -1.59 13.04
CA TYR A 39 -17.17 -1.07 14.24
C TYR A 39 -15.67 -1.40 14.34
N MET A 40 -15.29 -2.67 14.13
CA MET A 40 -13.90 -3.09 14.31
C MET A 40 -12.94 -2.32 13.39
N LYS A 41 -13.35 -2.07 12.15
CA LYS A 41 -12.56 -1.32 11.18
C LYS A 41 -12.46 0.15 11.57
N LEU A 42 -13.59 0.79 11.87
CA LEU A 42 -13.63 2.19 12.28
C LEU A 42 -12.84 2.41 13.57
N ALA A 43 -13.04 1.54 14.55
CA ALA A 43 -12.39 1.60 15.84
C ALA A 43 -10.85 1.43 15.77
N SER A 44 -10.32 0.87 14.69
CA SER A 44 -8.87 0.70 14.54
C SER A 44 -8.12 2.03 14.50
N TYR A 45 -8.73 3.09 13.97
CA TYR A 45 -8.12 4.43 13.85
C TYR A 45 -7.94 5.14 15.18
N ARG A 46 -8.58 4.66 16.26
CA ARG A 46 -8.40 5.18 17.63
C ARG A 46 -6.94 5.12 18.11
N ALA A 47 -6.14 4.21 17.56
CA ALA A 47 -4.72 4.09 17.87
C ALA A 47 -3.90 5.35 17.56
N ASN A 48 -4.45 6.26 16.75
CA ASN A 48 -3.84 7.56 16.44
C ASN A 48 -4.11 8.65 17.48
N TYR A 49 -4.88 8.35 18.55
CA TYR A 49 -5.26 9.30 19.59
C TYR A 49 -4.69 8.89 20.93
N PRO A 50 -4.18 9.87 21.72
CA PRO A 50 -3.67 9.60 23.05
C PRO A 50 -4.82 9.28 24.02
N LYS A 51 -4.44 8.67 25.14
CA LYS A 51 -5.35 8.39 26.25
C LYS A 51 -4.89 9.08 27.52
N TYR A 52 -5.83 9.34 28.40
CA TYR A 52 -5.49 9.74 29.77
C TYR A 52 -4.75 8.58 30.46
N SER A 53 -3.64 8.90 31.10
CA SER A 53 -2.79 7.91 31.81
C SER A 53 -3.08 7.85 33.30
N THR A 54 -3.81 8.83 33.85
CA THR A 54 -4.10 8.97 35.31
C THR A 54 -5.48 9.61 35.54
N GLY A 55 -5.96 9.56 36.78
CA GLY A 55 -7.20 10.21 37.24
C GLY A 55 -8.47 9.46 36.82
N ALA A 56 -9.62 10.10 37.05
CA ALA A 56 -10.95 9.51 36.79
C ALA A 56 -11.21 9.11 35.35
N LYS A 57 -10.50 9.71 34.38
CA LYS A 57 -10.62 9.43 32.96
C LYS A 57 -9.54 8.46 32.43
N ASN A 58 -8.80 7.78 33.32
CA ASN A 58 -7.73 6.88 32.94
C ASN A 58 -8.21 5.85 31.90
N GLY A 59 -7.46 5.70 30.79
CA GLY A 59 -7.77 4.79 29.69
C GLY A 59 -8.77 5.32 28.65
N GLN A 60 -9.41 6.46 28.89
CA GLN A 60 -10.27 7.14 27.92
C GLN A 60 -9.43 7.94 26.91
N TYR A 61 -9.95 8.09 25.67
CA TYR A 61 -9.30 8.88 24.64
C TYR A 61 -9.41 10.38 24.92
N ILE A 62 -8.38 11.12 24.52
CA ILE A 62 -8.31 12.57 24.67
C ILE A 62 -8.78 13.21 23.36
N ASN A 63 -9.81 14.08 23.44
CA ASN A 63 -10.32 14.84 22.30
C ASN A 63 -10.60 13.96 21.06
N LEU A 64 -11.29 12.85 21.26
CA LEU A 64 -11.68 11.96 20.17
C LEU A 64 -13.19 12.01 19.95
N GLU A 65 -13.57 12.46 18.79
CA GLU A 65 -14.95 12.54 18.32
C GLU A 65 -15.19 11.47 17.24
N PHE A 66 -16.40 10.91 17.18
CA PHE A 66 -16.75 9.86 16.23
C PHE A 66 -16.51 10.27 14.77
N ALA A 67 -16.83 11.53 14.42
CA ALA A 67 -16.60 12.09 13.09
C ALA A 67 -15.11 12.03 12.67
N TYR A 68 -14.18 12.13 13.61
CA TYR A 68 -12.75 12.03 13.29
C TYR A 68 -12.35 10.63 12.86
N LEU A 69 -12.98 9.60 13.41
CA LEU A 69 -12.77 8.20 12.98
C LEU A 69 -13.38 7.96 11.61
N VAL A 70 -14.56 8.50 11.35
CA VAL A 70 -15.23 8.45 10.05
C VAL A 70 -14.34 9.11 9.00
N GLU A 71 -13.83 10.31 9.27
CA GLU A 71 -12.96 11.03 8.34
C GLU A 71 -11.66 10.27 8.05
N LEU A 72 -10.97 9.74 9.09
CA LEU A 72 -9.78 8.91 8.88
C LEU A 72 -10.09 7.66 8.05
N SER A 73 -11.23 7.01 8.25
CA SER A 73 -11.60 5.84 7.47
C SER A 73 -11.88 6.18 6.00
N THR A 74 -12.42 7.36 5.75
CA THR A 74 -12.71 7.85 4.39
C THR A 74 -11.42 8.25 3.66
N ILE A 75 -10.53 8.98 4.33
CA ILE A 75 -9.19 9.30 3.81
C ILE A 75 -8.44 8.01 3.47
N ASP A 76 -8.47 7.02 4.37
CA ASP A 76 -7.81 5.72 4.18
C ASP A 76 -8.39 4.95 2.97
N MET A 77 -9.69 5.07 2.72
CA MET A 77 -10.35 4.49 1.54
C MET A 77 -9.80 5.11 0.24
N TYR A 78 -9.77 6.44 0.14
CA TYR A 78 -9.22 7.12 -1.04
C TYR A 78 -7.73 6.84 -1.22
N LEU A 79 -6.97 6.76 -0.13
CA LEU A 79 -5.55 6.40 -0.18
C LEU A 79 -5.36 4.97 -0.71
N ARG A 80 -6.18 4.00 -0.30
CA ARG A 80 -6.15 2.63 -0.86
C ARG A 80 -6.44 2.61 -2.35
N TYR A 81 -7.44 3.35 -2.83
CA TYR A 81 -7.75 3.42 -4.27
C TYR A 81 -6.58 4.00 -5.07
N LEU A 82 -5.99 5.09 -4.58
CA LEU A 82 -4.79 5.68 -5.18
C LEU A 82 -3.62 4.67 -5.25
N ILE A 83 -3.34 3.97 -4.15
CA ILE A 83 -2.27 2.97 -4.07
C ILE A 83 -2.52 1.82 -5.05
N ILE A 84 -3.75 1.32 -5.17
CA ILE A 84 -4.08 0.28 -6.14
C ILE A 84 -3.82 0.77 -7.56
N HIS A 85 -4.24 1.97 -7.92
CA HIS A 85 -3.97 2.53 -9.24
C HIS A 85 -2.46 2.67 -9.52
N MET A 86 -1.68 3.18 -8.55
CA MET A 86 -0.22 3.25 -8.69
C MET A 86 0.41 1.86 -8.88
N CYS A 87 -0.04 0.87 -8.12
CA CYS A 87 0.49 -0.49 -8.23
C CYS A 87 0.12 -1.18 -9.53
N LEU A 88 -1.07 -0.90 -10.11
CA LEU A 88 -1.45 -1.40 -11.44
C LEU A 88 -0.58 -0.77 -12.53
N ASP A 89 -0.29 0.53 -12.43
CA ASP A 89 0.62 1.22 -13.36
C ASP A 89 2.04 0.63 -13.26
N ILE A 90 2.55 0.39 -12.04
CA ILE A 90 3.86 -0.26 -11.79
C ILE A 90 3.87 -1.68 -12.38
N GLU A 91 2.84 -2.48 -12.11
CA GLU A 91 2.73 -3.85 -12.62
C GLU A 91 2.81 -3.89 -14.14
N HIS A 92 2.04 -3.04 -14.80
CA HIS A 92 2.07 -2.94 -16.26
C HIS A 92 3.44 -2.50 -16.79
N ALA A 93 4.04 -1.46 -16.21
CA ALA A 93 5.36 -0.98 -16.61
C ALA A 93 6.45 -2.04 -16.42
N LEU A 94 6.39 -2.83 -15.35
CA LEU A 94 7.31 -3.94 -15.10
C LEU A 94 7.15 -5.07 -16.10
N LYS A 95 5.91 -5.43 -16.50
CA LYS A 95 5.66 -6.42 -17.58
C LYS A 95 6.28 -5.97 -18.90
N VAL A 96 6.02 -4.72 -19.29
CA VAL A 96 6.59 -4.13 -20.51
C VAL A 96 8.12 -4.12 -20.47
N SER A 97 8.70 -3.69 -19.34
CA SER A 97 10.14 -3.64 -19.17
C SER A 97 10.78 -5.03 -19.23
N LEU A 98 10.22 -6.02 -18.55
CA LEU A 98 10.73 -7.41 -18.59
C LEU A 98 10.71 -7.96 -20.03
N ILE A 99 9.60 -7.79 -20.75
CA ILE A 99 9.49 -8.27 -22.15
C ILE A 99 10.54 -7.59 -23.03
N ALA A 100 10.76 -6.27 -22.87
CA ALA A 100 11.76 -5.53 -23.64
C ALA A 100 13.20 -5.96 -23.31
N HIS A 101 13.50 -6.37 -22.07
CA HIS A 101 14.81 -6.93 -21.70
C HIS A 101 15.01 -8.33 -22.29
N VAL A 102 13.99 -9.18 -22.24
CA VAL A 102 14.01 -10.51 -22.87
C VAL A 102 14.21 -10.39 -24.38
N GLU A 103 13.51 -9.48 -25.06
CA GLU A 103 13.65 -9.25 -26.51
C GLU A 103 15.08 -8.87 -26.92
N LYS A 104 15.76 -8.07 -26.09
CA LYS A 104 17.13 -7.60 -26.36
C LYS A 104 18.20 -8.60 -25.94
N ASN A 105 17.87 -9.62 -25.18
CA ASN A 105 18.80 -10.59 -24.66
C ASN A 105 19.03 -11.73 -25.66
N PRO A 106 20.25 -11.86 -26.27
CA PRO A 106 20.52 -12.90 -27.27
C PRO A 106 20.50 -14.33 -26.71
N ALA A 107 20.48 -14.50 -25.37
CA ALA A 107 20.36 -15.80 -24.72
C ALA A 107 18.90 -16.23 -24.52
N GLU A 108 17.94 -15.42 -24.97
CA GLU A 108 16.50 -15.65 -24.78
C GLU A 108 15.80 -15.93 -26.12
N ASP A 109 14.86 -16.87 -26.08
CA ASP A 109 13.93 -17.18 -27.16
C ASP A 109 12.47 -16.87 -26.82
N GLY A 110 12.27 -16.25 -25.67
CA GLY A 110 10.97 -15.95 -25.08
C GLY A 110 10.36 -17.09 -24.24
N TYR A 111 10.96 -18.28 -24.22
CA TYR A 111 10.55 -19.44 -23.41
C TYR A 111 11.60 -19.83 -22.38
N GLU A 112 12.87 -19.54 -22.66
CA GLU A 112 14.01 -19.99 -21.85
C GLU A 112 13.93 -19.46 -20.40
N LEU A 113 13.59 -18.18 -20.23
CA LEU A 113 13.40 -17.59 -18.90
C LEU A 113 12.37 -18.36 -18.09
N ILE A 114 11.21 -18.65 -18.68
CA ILE A 114 10.11 -19.31 -17.96
C ILE A 114 10.47 -20.76 -17.65
N ARG A 115 11.13 -21.45 -18.57
CA ARG A 115 11.62 -22.81 -18.37
C ARG A 115 12.59 -22.88 -17.19
N LYS A 116 13.58 -21.96 -17.15
CA LYS A 116 14.55 -21.85 -16.04
C LYS A 116 13.89 -21.47 -14.73
N PHE A 117 12.97 -20.50 -14.77
CA PHE A 117 12.26 -20.03 -13.59
C PHE A 117 11.41 -21.14 -12.93
N ILE A 118 10.63 -21.87 -13.71
CA ILE A 118 9.81 -22.99 -13.20
C ILE A 118 10.68 -24.16 -12.75
N GLY A 119 11.76 -24.45 -13.48
CA GLY A 119 12.72 -25.53 -13.15
C GLY A 119 13.72 -25.17 -12.05
N TYR A 120 13.68 -23.94 -11.51
CA TYR A 120 14.60 -23.51 -10.47
C TYR A 120 14.45 -24.35 -9.20
N THR A 121 15.54 -24.92 -8.73
CA THR A 121 15.62 -25.72 -7.50
C THR A 121 16.43 -25.01 -6.43
N ASN A 122 15.99 -25.09 -5.18
CA ASN A 122 16.75 -24.58 -4.05
C ASN A 122 17.94 -25.52 -3.70
N SER A 123 18.76 -25.11 -2.73
CA SER A 123 19.91 -25.89 -2.23
C SER A 123 19.58 -27.31 -1.72
N LYS A 124 18.29 -27.61 -1.48
CA LYS A 124 17.78 -28.93 -1.05
C LYS A 124 17.20 -29.75 -2.22
N GLY A 125 17.31 -29.25 -3.45
CA GLY A 125 16.78 -29.91 -4.66
C GLY A 125 15.26 -29.81 -4.84
N HIS A 126 14.56 -28.95 -4.08
CA HIS A 126 13.12 -28.75 -4.22
C HIS A 126 12.83 -27.68 -5.27
N LEU A 127 11.89 -27.97 -6.19
CA LEU A 127 11.37 -27.01 -7.15
C LEU A 127 10.68 -25.84 -6.42
N GLN A 128 11.19 -24.62 -6.62
CA GLN A 128 10.72 -23.45 -5.89
C GLN A 128 9.44 -22.86 -6.52
N ASN A 129 9.32 -22.89 -7.83
CA ASN A 129 8.30 -22.11 -8.56
C ASN A 129 7.24 -22.96 -9.26
N GLU A 130 7.27 -24.29 -9.13
CA GLU A 130 6.27 -25.19 -9.72
C GLU A 130 4.83 -24.88 -9.25
N TYR A 131 4.68 -24.38 -8.02
CA TYR A 131 3.38 -23.99 -7.47
C TYR A 131 2.67 -22.92 -8.32
N ILE A 132 3.43 -22.12 -9.09
CA ILE A 132 2.87 -21.08 -9.99
C ILE A 132 2.09 -21.75 -11.13
N LEU A 133 2.59 -22.83 -11.71
CA LEU A 133 1.85 -23.58 -12.72
C LEU A 133 0.52 -24.13 -12.16
N ARG A 134 0.51 -24.60 -10.92
CA ARG A 134 -0.72 -25.06 -10.25
C ARG A 134 -1.71 -23.91 -10.04
N LYS A 135 -1.24 -22.71 -9.66
CA LYS A 135 -2.09 -21.51 -9.57
C LYS A 135 -2.68 -21.15 -10.93
N ILE A 136 -1.85 -21.08 -11.97
CA ILE A 136 -2.30 -20.80 -13.35
C ILE A 136 -3.38 -21.80 -13.78
N ARG A 137 -3.16 -23.10 -13.56
CA ARG A 137 -4.15 -24.14 -13.86
C ARG A 137 -5.47 -23.92 -13.09
N GLY A 138 -5.40 -23.44 -11.86
CA GLY A 138 -6.58 -23.10 -11.05
C GLY A 138 -7.48 -22.02 -11.68
N HIS A 139 -6.93 -21.19 -12.57
CA HIS A 139 -7.69 -20.17 -13.32
C HIS A 139 -8.28 -20.67 -14.64
N GLN A 140 -8.18 -21.96 -14.97
CA GLN A 140 -8.68 -22.53 -16.22
C GLN A 140 -10.20 -22.40 -16.37
N SER A 141 -10.94 -22.25 -15.27
CA SER A 141 -12.40 -21.97 -15.28
C SER A 141 -12.73 -20.49 -15.52
N SER A 142 -11.75 -19.58 -15.49
CA SER A 142 -11.96 -18.15 -15.69
C SER A 142 -12.12 -17.82 -17.16
N ASP A 143 -13.20 -17.13 -17.54
CA ASP A 143 -13.45 -16.72 -18.92
C ASP A 143 -12.37 -15.80 -19.48
N TYR A 144 -11.67 -15.05 -18.62
CA TYR A 144 -10.60 -14.11 -19.03
C TYR A 144 -9.27 -14.78 -19.33
N CYS A 145 -8.95 -15.93 -18.72
CA CYS A 145 -7.65 -16.58 -18.82
C CYS A 145 -7.68 -17.92 -19.56
N ARG A 146 -8.85 -18.55 -19.68
CA ARG A 146 -9.03 -19.91 -20.24
C ARG A 146 -8.32 -20.11 -21.57
N ALA A 147 -8.58 -19.26 -22.55
CA ALA A 147 -8.02 -19.42 -23.89
C ALA A 147 -6.49 -19.36 -23.91
N LEU A 148 -5.88 -18.52 -23.07
CA LEU A 148 -4.42 -18.45 -22.94
C LEU A 148 -3.86 -19.72 -22.28
N ILE A 149 -4.52 -20.21 -21.23
CA ILE A 149 -4.10 -21.41 -20.52
C ILE A 149 -4.22 -22.64 -21.43
N GLU A 150 -5.37 -22.85 -22.08
CA GLU A 150 -5.59 -23.97 -22.98
C GLU A 150 -4.59 -24.03 -24.15
N LYS A 151 -4.21 -22.86 -24.67
CA LYS A 151 -3.27 -22.77 -25.81
C LYS A 151 -1.82 -23.03 -25.41
N TYR A 152 -1.38 -22.58 -24.23
CA TYR A 152 0.05 -22.54 -23.89
C TYR A 152 0.47 -23.46 -22.75
N TYR A 153 -0.46 -23.99 -21.94
CA TYR A 153 -0.10 -24.87 -20.82
C TYR A 153 0.51 -26.17 -21.30
N PRO A 154 1.60 -26.67 -20.71
CA PRO A 154 2.36 -26.10 -19.58
C PRO A 154 3.55 -25.21 -20.00
N TYR A 155 3.75 -24.94 -21.29
CA TYR A 155 4.93 -24.24 -21.85
C TYR A 155 4.56 -22.83 -22.27
N PHE A 156 4.73 -21.89 -21.35
CA PHE A 156 4.35 -20.50 -21.56
C PHE A 156 5.51 -19.65 -22.08
N PRO A 157 5.32 -18.85 -23.15
CA PRO A 157 6.25 -17.78 -23.45
C PRO A 157 6.09 -16.64 -22.43
N VAL A 158 7.13 -15.83 -22.25
CA VAL A 158 7.17 -14.77 -21.23
C VAL A 158 5.99 -13.81 -21.33
N TRP A 159 5.60 -13.39 -22.54
CA TRP A 159 4.50 -12.44 -22.78
C TRP A 159 3.11 -13.00 -22.45
N VAL A 160 2.94 -14.32 -22.39
CA VAL A 160 1.72 -14.95 -21.91
C VAL A 160 1.81 -15.20 -20.41
N PHE A 161 2.96 -15.66 -19.93
CA PHE A 161 3.15 -15.99 -18.52
C PHE A 161 2.90 -14.80 -17.59
N VAL A 162 3.40 -13.60 -17.97
CA VAL A 162 3.20 -12.38 -17.17
C VAL A 162 1.74 -11.93 -17.07
N GLU A 163 0.87 -12.36 -18.01
CA GLU A 163 -0.57 -12.08 -17.93
C GLU A 163 -1.31 -13.02 -16.95
N LEU A 164 -0.73 -14.17 -16.65
CA LEU A 164 -1.37 -15.23 -15.86
C LEU A 164 -0.90 -15.29 -14.40
N ILE A 165 0.18 -14.60 -14.07
CA ILE A 165 0.77 -14.63 -12.73
C ILE A 165 0.34 -13.44 -11.88
N SER A 166 0.40 -13.60 -10.56
CA SER A 166 0.14 -12.52 -9.61
C SER A 166 1.27 -11.46 -9.62
N PHE A 167 0.97 -10.25 -9.16
CA PHE A 167 1.99 -9.21 -8.97
C PHE A 167 3.18 -9.70 -8.10
N GLY A 168 2.91 -10.48 -7.07
CA GLY A 168 3.97 -11.07 -6.25
C GLY A 168 4.84 -12.06 -7.04
N ASP A 169 4.23 -12.93 -7.85
CA ASP A 169 4.98 -13.87 -8.69
C ASP A 169 5.76 -13.13 -9.80
N LEU A 170 5.22 -12.02 -10.33
CA LEU A 170 5.93 -11.15 -11.27
C LEU A 170 7.19 -10.54 -10.65
N THR A 171 7.12 -10.07 -9.41
CA THR A 171 8.32 -9.53 -8.73
C THR A 171 9.40 -10.58 -8.52
N TYR A 172 9.03 -11.84 -8.25
CA TYR A 172 9.98 -12.95 -8.17
C TYR A 172 10.57 -13.30 -9.53
N LEU A 173 9.77 -13.28 -10.61
CA LEU A 173 10.26 -13.53 -11.97
C LEU A 173 11.29 -12.47 -12.40
N ILE A 174 11.03 -11.20 -12.11
CA ILE A 174 11.96 -10.10 -12.41
C ILE A 174 13.25 -10.25 -11.60
N ALA A 175 13.17 -10.52 -10.31
CA ALA A 175 14.35 -10.74 -9.48
C ALA A 175 15.18 -11.93 -9.99
N PHE A 176 14.52 -13.01 -10.44
CA PHE A 176 15.18 -14.16 -11.05
C PHE A 176 15.87 -13.79 -12.37
N TYR A 177 15.23 -12.98 -13.23
CA TYR A 177 15.82 -12.49 -14.47
C TYR A 177 17.07 -11.64 -14.20
N ASP A 178 16.96 -10.69 -13.27
CA ASP A 178 18.06 -9.80 -12.86
C ASP A 178 19.27 -10.60 -12.33
N GLU A 179 19.02 -11.63 -11.50
CA GLU A 179 20.08 -12.52 -10.99
C GLU A 179 20.68 -13.38 -12.10
N LEU A 180 19.85 -13.97 -12.97
CA LEU A 180 20.28 -14.89 -14.03
C LEU A 180 21.17 -14.22 -15.07
N TYR A 181 20.88 -12.97 -15.42
CA TYR A 181 21.54 -12.23 -16.49
C TYR A 181 22.39 -11.06 -16.00
N SER A 182 22.54 -10.90 -14.68
CA SER A 182 23.26 -9.77 -14.07
C SER A 182 22.75 -8.41 -14.58
N ASP A 183 21.42 -8.31 -14.71
CA ASP A 183 20.69 -7.12 -15.14
C ASP A 183 19.98 -6.45 -13.95
N GLN A 184 19.36 -5.29 -14.16
CA GLN A 184 18.59 -4.60 -13.12
C GLN A 184 17.39 -3.87 -13.72
N ILE A 185 16.27 -4.57 -13.84
CA ILE A 185 15.00 -4.00 -14.30
C ILE A 185 14.42 -3.03 -13.26
N VAL A 186 14.52 -3.40 -11.99
CA VAL A 186 14.04 -2.59 -10.87
C VAL A 186 14.88 -2.81 -9.61
N ASN A 187 14.85 -1.88 -8.67
CA ASN A 187 15.47 -2.11 -7.36
C ASN A 187 14.65 -3.10 -6.53
N ASN A 188 14.97 -4.38 -6.68
CA ASN A 188 14.23 -5.51 -6.11
C ASN A 188 14.05 -5.47 -4.59
N LYS A 189 14.96 -4.81 -3.85
CA LYS A 189 14.86 -4.72 -2.37
C LYS A 189 13.61 -3.96 -1.89
N PHE A 190 13.03 -3.10 -2.72
CA PHE A 190 11.83 -2.34 -2.38
C PHE A 190 10.55 -3.01 -2.82
N MET A 191 10.61 -4.02 -3.71
CA MET A 191 9.43 -4.64 -4.29
C MET A 191 8.58 -5.40 -3.26
N ASN A 192 9.17 -5.91 -2.20
CA ASN A 192 8.41 -6.49 -1.09
C ASN A 192 7.51 -5.45 -0.40
N ILE A 193 8.02 -4.21 -0.19
CA ILE A 193 7.22 -3.12 0.40
C ILE A 193 6.07 -2.74 -0.53
N VAL A 194 6.34 -2.60 -1.84
CA VAL A 194 5.31 -2.28 -2.84
C VAL A 194 4.23 -3.37 -2.90
N ARG A 195 4.63 -4.64 -2.88
CA ARG A 195 3.70 -5.79 -2.84
C ARG A 195 2.85 -5.77 -1.57
N ASP A 196 3.45 -5.53 -0.42
CA ASP A 196 2.75 -5.58 0.86
C ASP A 196 1.75 -4.44 1.01
N ILE A 197 2.10 -3.21 0.61
CA ILE A 197 1.16 -2.08 0.62
C ILE A 197 0.04 -2.26 -0.42
N ARG A 198 0.34 -2.81 -1.60
CA ARG A 198 -0.65 -3.18 -2.62
C ARG A 198 -1.63 -4.21 -2.09
N ASN A 199 -1.13 -5.28 -1.46
CA ASN A 199 -1.98 -6.33 -0.91
C ASN A 199 -2.85 -5.79 0.23
N ALA A 200 -2.29 -4.98 1.13
CA ALA A 200 -3.07 -4.33 2.19
C ALA A 200 -4.19 -3.44 1.61
N ALA A 201 -3.91 -2.68 0.56
CA ALA A 201 -4.91 -1.85 -0.12
C ALA A 201 -5.99 -2.70 -0.82
N ALA A 202 -5.61 -3.75 -1.55
CA ALA A 202 -6.52 -4.65 -2.26
C ALA A 202 -7.46 -5.41 -1.32
N HIS A 203 -6.97 -5.83 -0.15
CA HIS A 203 -7.76 -6.50 0.88
C HIS A 203 -8.52 -5.53 1.79
N SER A 204 -8.58 -4.24 1.43
CA SER A 204 -9.24 -3.21 2.23
C SER A 204 -8.75 -3.11 3.68
N ASN A 205 -7.49 -3.48 3.97
CA ASN A 205 -6.88 -3.30 5.27
C ASN A 205 -6.73 -1.81 5.60
N CYS A 206 -6.83 -1.46 6.88
CA CYS A 206 -6.61 -0.09 7.33
C CYS A 206 -5.13 0.27 7.24
N LEU A 207 -4.77 1.19 6.36
CA LEU A 207 -3.38 1.58 6.14
C LEU A 207 -2.89 2.58 7.19
N ILE A 208 -3.75 3.55 7.57
CA ILE A 208 -3.39 4.64 8.49
C ILE A 208 -3.93 4.45 9.91
N ASN A 209 -4.37 3.24 10.28
CA ASN A 209 -4.90 2.95 11.62
C ASN A 209 -3.85 3.08 12.74
N LYS A 210 -2.58 2.86 12.41
CA LYS A 210 -1.43 3.02 13.31
C LYS A 210 -0.38 3.91 12.67
N LEU A 211 -0.77 5.16 12.41
CA LEU A 211 0.03 6.11 11.63
C LEU A 211 1.42 6.38 12.25
N PHE A 212 1.56 6.23 13.56
CA PHE A 212 2.79 6.51 14.30
C PHE A 212 3.56 5.26 14.71
N GLU A 213 3.20 4.10 14.16
CA GLU A 213 3.95 2.88 14.42
C GLU A 213 5.33 2.97 13.76
N PRO A 214 6.41 2.77 14.53
CA PRO A 214 7.77 2.83 13.97
C PRO A 214 8.00 1.67 12.99
N LEU A 215 9.08 1.76 12.24
CA LEU A 215 9.60 0.65 11.44
C LEU A 215 9.80 -0.58 12.34
N SER A 216 9.59 -1.76 11.79
CA SER A 216 9.77 -3.03 12.51
C SER A 216 11.22 -3.17 13.01
N SER A 217 11.42 -3.88 14.11
CA SER A 217 12.76 -4.18 14.64
C SER A 217 13.60 -4.88 13.55
N GLY A 218 14.76 -4.29 13.22
CA GLY A 218 15.62 -4.77 12.13
C GLY A 218 15.38 -4.12 10.76
N GLN A 219 14.29 -3.41 10.55
CA GLN A 219 14.08 -2.60 9.34
C GLN A 219 14.76 -1.23 9.52
N GLN A 220 15.70 -0.92 8.66
CA GLN A 220 16.37 0.39 8.65
C GLN A 220 15.88 1.22 7.47
N ILE A 221 15.94 2.55 7.64
CA ILE A 221 15.71 3.48 6.54
C ILE A 221 16.85 3.30 5.53
N ASP A 222 16.48 2.96 4.31
CA ASP A 222 17.44 2.79 3.24
C ASP A 222 18.06 4.11 2.79
N SER A 223 19.38 4.09 2.51
CA SER A 223 20.11 5.28 2.09
C SER A 223 19.61 5.86 0.77
N THR A 224 19.15 5.02 -0.17
CA THR A 224 18.59 5.46 -1.46
C THR A 224 17.33 6.31 -1.24
N ILE A 225 16.39 5.80 -0.42
CA ILE A 225 15.16 6.51 -0.09
C ILE A 225 15.45 7.75 0.78
N SER A 226 16.40 7.64 1.71
CA SER A 226 16.84 8.78 2.52
C SER A 226 17.40 9.91 1.65
N ASN A 227 18.23 9.59 0.65
CA ASN A 227 18.79 10.56 -0.29
C ASN A 227 17.71 11.16 -1.21
N TYR A 228 16.75 10.35 -1.67
CA TYR A 228 15.60 10.84 -2.43
C TYR A 228 14.86 11.95 -1.68
N ILE A 229 14.57 11.74 -0.38
CA ILE A 229 13.90 12.74 0.46
C ILE A 229 14.82 13.92 0.82
N LYS A 230 16.12 13.68 1.01
CA LYS A 230 17.12 14.72 1.37
C LYS A 230 17.22 15.80 0.31
N ASN A 231 17.04 15.45 -0.95
CA ASN A 231 17.07 16.39 -2.06
C ASN A 231 15.86 17.34 -2.10
N ILE A 232 14.82 17.06 -1.28
CA ILE A 232 13.67 17.96 -1.12
C ILE A 232 14.02 19.03 -0.08
N THR A 233 14.52 20.16 -0.53
CA THR A 233 15.04 21.25 0.31
C THR A 233 14.05 21.83 1.32
N ALA A 234 12.73 21.71 1.05
CA ALA A 234 11.67 22.22 1.92
C ALA A 234 11.45 21.39 3.22
N ILE A 235 12.19 20.28 3.41
CA ILE A 235 12.02 19.40 4.58
C ILE A 235 13.22 19.52 5.52
N PRO A 236 13.04 20.12 6.72
CA PRO A 236 14.11 20.19 7.72
C PRO A 236 14.52 18.80 8.22
N ASP A 237 15.81 18.61 8.55
CA ASP A 237 16.37 17.32 8.98
C ASP A 237 15.63 16.70 10.17
N GLY A 238 15.32 17.47 11.20
CA GLY A 238 14.60 16.98 12.37
C GLY A 238 13.17 16.51 12.06
N THR A 239 12.49 17.19 11.13
CA THR A 239 11.15 16.79 10.66
C THR A 239 11.23 15.50 9.86
N ARG A 240 12.27 15.38 9.01
CA ARG A 240 12.54 14.18 8.25
C ARG A 240 12.81 12.98 9.17
N ALA A 241 13.77 13.08 10.08
CA ALA A 241 14.14 12.01 10.99
C ALA A 241 12.95 11.49 11.81
N LYS A 242 12.07 12.39 12.28
CA LYS A 242 10.89 12.02 13.06
C LYS A 242 9.83 11.28 12.26
N ASN A 243 9.41 11.85 11.12
CA ASN A 243 8.24 11.34 10.39
C ASN A 243 8.60 10.16 9.49
N PHE A 244 9.84 10.10 9.01
CA PHE A 244 10.32 9.04 8.14
C PHE A 244 10.49 7.69 8.85
N ASN A 245 10.59 7.69 10.17
CA ASN A 245 10.61 6.47 10.99
C ASN A 245 9.23 5.81 11.14
N TYR A 246 8.14 6.47 10.73
CA TYR A 246 6.83 5.84 10.77
C TYR A 246 6.67 4.90 9.57
N ARG A 247 6.37 3.62 9.86
CA ARG A 247 6.29 2.54 8.86
C ARG A 247 5.37 2.89 7.68
N VAL A 248 4.19 3.42 7.96
CA VAL A 248 3.21 3.79 6.92
C VAL A 248 3.75 4.89 6.01
N VAL A 249 4.42 5.88 6.60
CA VAL A 249 5.02 7.00 5.86
C VAL A 249 6.17 6.50 4.99
N TYR A 250 7.08 5.72 5.57
CA TYR A 250 8.20 5.12 4.84
C TYR A 250 7.73 4.29 3.65
N ASN A 251 6.78 3.37 3.87
CA ASN A 251 6.26 2.50 2.83
C ASN A 251 5.58 3.29 1.69
N PHE A 252 4.84 4.35 2.03
CA PHE A 252 4.20 5.19 1.01
C PHE A 252 5.22 5.98 0.19
N ILE A 253 6.29 6.49 0.82
CA ILE A 253 7.39 7.17 0.12
C ILE A 253 8.17 6.20 -0.77
N VAL A 254 8.42 4.97 -0.31
CA VAL A 254 9.01 3.91 -1.14
C VAL A 254 8.13 3.63 -2.37
N LEU A 255 6.81 3.57 -2.21
CA LEU A 255 5.89 3.40 -3.34
C LEU A 255 6.01 4.56 -4.34
N ILE A 256 6.07 5.82 -3.88
CA ILE A 256 6.26 6.98 -4.75
C ILE A 256 7.61 6.87 -5.49
N TYR A 257 8.70 6.55 -4.77
CA TYR A 257 10.02 6.39 -5.37
C TYR A 257 10.05 5.32 -6.47
N ILE A 258 9.46 4.14 -6.21
CA ILE A 258 9.38 3.07 -7.22
C ILE A 258 8.48 3.49 -8.39
N TYR A 259 7.36 4.18 -8.12
CA TYR A 259 6.50 4.70 -9.18
C TYR A 259 7.26 5.66 -10.11
N GLU A 260 8.02 6.60 -9.54
CA GLU A 260 8.82 7.55 -10.31
C GLU A 260 9.93 6.88 -11.12
N SER A 261 10.53 5.81 -10.60
CA SER A 261 11.64 5.12 -11.26
C SER A 261 11.21 4.11 -12.32
N VAL A 262 10.00 3.53 -12.21
CA VAL A 262 9.55 2.40 -13.05
C VAL A 262 8.55 2.83 -14.12
N VAL A 263 7.61 3.71 -13.76
CA VAL A 263 6.56 4.14 -14.69
C VAL A 263 7.13 5.19 -15.64
N PRO A 264 7.07 4.99 -16.97
CA PRO A 264 7.59 5.94 -17.95
C PRO A 264 6.88 7.30 -17.88
N ASP A 265 7.64 8.36 -18.19
CA ASP A 265 7.08 9.70 -18.31
C ASP A 265 6.01 9.76 -19.42
N GLY A 266 4.91 10.43 -19.14
CA GLY A 266 3.80 10.55 -20.08
C GLY A 266 2.47 10.93 -19.44
N LYS A 267 1.42 10.89 -20.24
CA LYS A 267 0.06 11.31 -19.82
C LYS A 267 -0.47 10.52 -18.61
N LEU A 268 -0.17 9.21 -18.55
CA LEU A 268 -0.61 8.35 -17.45
C LEU A 268 0.05 8.77 -16.13
N LYS A 269 1.37 8.96 -16.13
CA LYS A 269 2.14 9.37 -14.95
C LYS A 269 1.68 10.75 -14.45
N LEU A 270 1.51 11.72 -15.35
CA LEU A 270 0.98 13.05 -15.02
C LEU A 270 -0.46 12.99 -14.47
N LYS A 271 -1.31 12.12 -15.01
CA LYS A 271 -2.65 11.89 -14.46
C LYS A 271 -2.55 11.40 -13.02
N ARG A 272 -1.68 10.45 -12.72
CA ARG A 272 -1.50 9.90 -11.37
C ARG A 272 -0.96 10.96 -10.41
N HIS A 273 0.00 11.78 -10.84
CA HIS A 273 0.47 12.91 -10.03
C HIS A 273 -0.66 13.88 -9.68
N ARG A 274 -1.56 14.18 -10.61
CA ARG A 274 -2.74 15.03 -10.33
C ARG A 274 -3.67 14.37 -9.30
N GLU A 275 -3.96 13.08 -9.43
CA GLU A 275 -4.80 12.35 -8.48
C GLU A 275 -4.20 12.35 -7.05
N ILE A 276 -2.88 12.16 -6.94
CA ILE A 276 -2.16 12.26 -5.66
C ILE A 276 -2.32 13.68 -5.08
N LYS A 277 -2.06 14.71 -5.88
CA LYS A 277 -2.17 16.10 -5.46
C LYS A 277 -3.61 16.48 -5.09
N GLU A 278 -4.61 16.00 -5.82
CA GLU A 278 -6.02 16.22 -5.49
C GLU A 278 -6.41 15.58 -4.16
N LEU A 279 -5.97 14.35 -3.91
CA LEU A 279 -6.21 13.70 -2.63
C LEU A 279 -5.64 14.54 -1.47
N PHE A 280 -4.38 14.96 -1.58
CA PHE A 280 -3.71 15.67 -0.49
C PHE A 280 -4.13 17.14 -0.37
N ASN A 281 -4.35 17.86 -1.47
CA ASN A 281 -4.62 19.29 -1.44
C ASN A 281 -6.12 19.65 -1.34
N LYS A 282 -7.01 18.70 -1.67
CA LYS A 282 -8.46 18.90 -1.58
C LYS A 282 -9.08 17.97 -0.55
N ARG A 283 -9.17 16.67 -0.85
CA ARG A 283 -9.93 15.72 -0.03
C ARG A 283 -9.46 15.63 1.42
N MET A 284 -8.15 15.56 1.67
CA MET A 284 -7.59 15.49 3.02
C MET A 284 -7.70 16.81 3.80
N THR A 285 -8.11 17.90 3.15
CA THR A 285 -8.26 19.21 3.78
C THR A 285 -9.72 19.62 4.03
N GLU A 286 -10.69 18.86 3.51
CA GLU A 286 -12.13 19.17 3.66
C GLU A 286 -12.55 19.30 5.14
N HIS A 287 -12.01 18.43 6.00
CA HIS A 287 -12.26 18.43 7.44
C HIS A 287 -10.95 18.58 8.24
N ALA A 288 -10.06 19.48 7.80
CA ALA A 288 -8.78 19.71 8.47
C ALA A 288 -8.93 20.22 9.92
N ASP A 289 -10.06 20.86 10.21
CA ASP A 289 -10.44 21.31 11.56
C ASP A 289 -10.60 20.16 12.56
N TYR A 290 -11.02 18.97 12.13
CA TYR A 290 -11.12 17.77 12.97
C TYR A 290 -9.77 17.35 13.58
N PHE A 291 -8.69 17.70 12.92
CA PHE A 291 -7.33 17.30 13.33
C PHE A 291 -6.50 18.46 13.92
N LYS A 292 -7.08 19.64 14.11
CA LYS A 292 -6.33 20.82 14.57
C LYS A 292 -5.63 20.62 15.91
N THR A 293 -6.20 19.83 16.81
CA THR A 293 -5.62 19.50 18.13
C THR A 293 -4.65 18.32 18.07
N ASN A 294 -4.65 17.51 17.00
CA ASN A 294 -3.74 16.36 16.85
C ASN A 294 -2.49 16.77 16.06
N THR A 295 -1.51 17.34 16.77
CA THR A 295 -0.26 17.83 16.16
C THR A 295 0.54 16.73 15.46
N LYS A 296 0.39 15.46 15.86
CA LYS A 296 1.09 14.33 15.21
C LYS A 296 0.50 14.02 13.84
N ILE A 297 -0.83 13.92 13.71
CA ILE A 297 -1.50 13.73 12.40
C ILE A 297 -1.13 14.88 11.46
N LYS A 298 -1.23 16.12 11.92
CA LYS A 298 -0.82 17.30 11.14
C LYS A 298 0.64 17.24 10.70
N GLY A 299 1.53 16.81 11.58
CA GLY A 299 2.96 16.68 11.28
C GLY A 299 3.24 15.67 10.17
N VAL A 300 2.61 14.50 10.22
CA VAL A 300 2.72 13.48 9.18
C VAL A 300 2.14 13.97 7.86
N TYR A 301 0.94 14.53 7.87
CA TYR A 301 0.32 15.11 6.67
C TYR A 301 1.22 16.15 6.01
N SER A 302 1.70 17.13 6.79
CA SER A 302 2.57 18.20 6.28
C SER A 302 3.89 17.67 5.72
N PHE A 303 4.45 16.61 6.31
CA PHE A 303 5.66 15.97 5.81
C PHE A 303 5.43 15.29 4.46
N VAL A 304 4.41 14.43 4.36
CA VAL A 304 4.11 13.70 3.13
C VAL A 304 3.67 14.67 2.02
N LYS A 305 2.89 15.70 2.36
CA LYS A 305 2.48 16.74 1.41
C LYS A 305 3.69 17.43 0.75
N LYS A 306 4.73 17.77 1.51
CA LYS A 306 5.94 18.38 0.94
C LYS A 306 6.62 17.48 -0.08
N VAL A 307 6.60 16.16 0.12
CA VAL A 307 7.12 15.21 -0.87
C VAL A 307 6.25 15.23 -2.13
N ILE A 308 4.92 15.20 -1.96
CA ILE A 308 3.97 15.19 -3.07
C ILE A 308 4.02 16.49 -3.89
N ASP A 309 4.23 17.63 -3.24
CA ASP A 309 4.31 18.94 -3.90
C ASP A 309 5.51 19.02 -4.88
N THR A 310 6.52 18.16 -4.75
CA THR A 310 7.65 18.10 -5.69
C THR A 310 7.36 17.30 -6.97
N LEU A 311 6.30 16.49 -6.99
CA LEU A 311 5.92 15.74 -8.19
C LEU A 311 5.53 16.70 -9.33
N PRO A 312 5.83 16.39 -10.60
CA PRO A 312 5.37 17.15 -11.76
C PRO A 312 3.85 17.34 -11.82
N THR A 313 3.38 18.37 -12.53
CA THR A 313 1.95 18.67 -12.72
C THR A 313 1.53 18.52 -14.17
#